data_b5cae6c29086c5fc05482631c4491524
#
_entry.id   b5cae6c29086c5fc05482631c4491524
#
_cell.length_a   1.000
_cell.length_b   1.000
_cell.length_c   1.000
_cell.angle_alpha   90.00
_cell.angle_beta   90.00
_cell.angle_gamma   90.00
#
_symmetry.space_group_name_H-M   'P 1'
#
loop_
_entity.id
_entity.type
_entity.pdbx_description
1 polymer ?
#
loop_
_entity_poly.entity_id
_entity_poly.type
_entity_poly.pdbx_seq_one_letter_code
_entity_poly.pdbx_strand_id
1 'polypeptide(L)'
;LNLREINKDLMERNGLLEMELLRLQDEMDAMLADTVAFRGFTPDSTEQFEYEFMQAEVVSNSVSSLSNYITINKGKADGIAPDMGVVSSKGVVGIVSVVSDHYAVILPVLNPKFRLSCKVLRSNNFGSLTWNGRDPRMADLEELPRHVVFQKGDTVVTSGYSAIFPSGIRVGTIAAHKKQRDDNFYTLEVLLATDFTSLQHVRIINNKRQKEQIEVEQEAKRND
;
A
#
# COMPACT_ATOMS: atom_id res chain seq x y z
N LEU A 1 -19.11 -32.93 39.58
CA LEU A 1 -18.55 -32.57 38.24
C LEU A 1 -17.57 -33.67 37.85
N ASN A 2 -17.83 -34.31 36.71
CA ASN A 2 -17.02 -35.42 36.20
C ASN A 2 -15.72 -34.86 35.58
N LEU A 3 -14.59 -35.51 35.82
CA LEU A 3 -13.26 -35.08 35.32
C LEU A 3 -13.24 -34.84 33.80
N ARG A 4 -14.09 -35.57 33.05
CA ARG A 4 -14.28 -35.38 31.61
C ARG A 4 -14.96 -34.04 31.24
N GLU A 5 -15.93 -33.59 32.03
CA GLU A 5 -16.61 -32.32 31.82
C GLU A 5 -15.68 -31.14 32.10
N ILE A 6 -14.88 -31.27 33.18
CA ILE A 6 -13.87 -30.26 33.53
C ILE A 6 -12.79 -30.16 32.45
N ASN A 7 -12.30 -31.29 31.91
CA ASN A 7 -11.33 -31.30 30.83
C ASN A 7 -11.89 -30.69 29.52
N LYS A 8 -13.17 -30.96 29.22
CA LYS A 8 -13.81 -30.39 28.03
C LYS A 8 -13.95 -28.87 28.18
N ASP A 9 -14.42 -28.39 29.36
CA ASP A 9 -14.54 -26.95 29.65
C ASP A 9 -13.17 -26.23 29.59
N LEU A 10 -12.13 -26.87 30.12
CA LEU A 10 -10.76 -26.37 30.07
C LEU A 10 -10.22 -26.31 28.63
N MET A 11 -10.50 -27.31 27.80
CA MET A 11 -10.10 -27.32 26.38
C MET A 11 -10.83 -26.21 25.59
N GLU A 12 -12.12 -26.02 25.82
CA GLU A 12 -12.90 -24.94 25.20
C GLU A 12 -12.39 -23.57 25.63
N ARG A 13 -12.10 -23.38 26.92
CA ARG A 13 -11.51 -22.13 27.44
C ARG A 13 -10.10 -21.86 26.90
N ASN A 14 -9.26 -22.89 26.83
CA ASN A 14 -7.93 -22.76 26.24
C ASN A 14 -8.02 -22.37 24.76
N GLY A 15 -8.91 -22.98 23.99
CA GLY A 15 -9.13 -22.61 22.59
C GLY A 15 -9.60 -21.16 22.43
N LEU A 16 -10.51 -20.69 23.28
CA LEU A 16 -10.95 -19.28 23.26
C LEU A 16 -9.82 -18.33 23.65
N LEU A 17 -9.01 -18.68 24.65
CA LEU A 17 -7.87 -17.86 25.07
C LEU A 17 -6.76 -17.82 23.99
N GLU A 18 -6.51 -18.93 23.29
CA GLU A 18 -5.57 -18.98 22.17
C GLU A 18 -6.05 -18.09 21.00
N MET A 19 -7.35 -18.12 20.68
CA MET A 19 -7.93 -17.23 19.67
C MET A 19 -7.83 -15.76 20.06
N GLU A 20 -8.08 -15.43 21.33
CA GLU A 20 -7.97 -14.06 21.85
C GLU A 20 -6.50 -13.58 21.86
N LEU A 21 -5.56 -14.46 22.20
CA LEU A 21 -4.12 -14.18 22.12
C LEU A 21 -3.67 -13.89 20.69
N LEU A 22 -4.12 -14.69 19.71
CA LEU A 22 -3.83 -14.46 18.29
C LEU A 22 -4.42 -13.14 17.83
N ARG A 23 -5.65 -12.82 18.21
CA ARG A 23 -6.29 -11.53 17.89
C ARG A 23 -5.52 -10.34 18.45
N LEU A 24 -5.12 -10.42 19.72
CA LEU A 24 -4.35 -9.36 20.40
C LEU A 24 -2.93 -9.22 19.80
N GLN A 25 -2.31 -10.32 19.37
CA GLN A 25 -1.04 -10.29 18.66
C GLN A 25 -1.19 -9.60 17.30
N ASP A 26 -2.23 -9.94 16.53
CA ASP A 26 -2.53 -9.28 15.25
C ASP A 26 -2.80 -7.78 15.43
N GLU A 27 -3.55 -7.38 16.47
CA GLU A 27 -3.80 -5.97 16.79
C GLU A 27 -2.50 -5.24 17.22
N MET A 28 -1.64 -5.91 17.98
CA MET A 28 -0.36 -5.36 18.42
C MET A 28 0.63 -5.24 17.26
N ASP A 29 0.68 -6.23 16.38
CA ASP A 29 1.48 -6.20 15.16
C ASP A 29 0.96 -5.12 14.19
N ALA A 30 -0.34 -4.94 14.09
CA ALA A 30 -0.95 -3.84 13.33
C ALA A 30 -0.57 -2.46 13.91
N MET A 31 -0.58 -2.29 15.24
CA MET A 31 -0.16 -1.03 15.90
C MET A 31 1.33 -0.75 15.75
N LEU A 32 2.18 -1.76 15.91
CA LEU A 32 3.64 -1.63 15.71
C LEU A 32 3.97 -1.34 14.25
N ALA A 33 3.22 -1.94 13.35
CA ALA A 33 3.36 -1.80 11.93
C ALA A 33 2.93 -0.42 11.43
N ASP A 34 2.00 0.26 12.11
CA ASP A 34 1.64 1.67 11.86
C ASP A 34 2.87 2.58 11.91
N THR A 35 3.76 2.32 12.86
CA THR A 35 4.99 3.09 13.05
C THR A 35 6.00 2.89 11.92
N VAL A 36 5.98 1.73 11.23
CA VAL A 36 6.96 1.38 10.19
C VAL A 36 6.53 1.88 8.81
N ALA A 37 5.26 1.75 8.44
CA ALA A 37 4.75 2.19 7.14
C ALA A 37 4.83 3.72 6.97
N PHE A 38 4.65 4.44 8.08
CA PHE A 38 4.65 5.90 8.13
C PHE A 38 5.96 6.52 8.65
N ARG A 39 7.04 5.75 8.73
CA ARG A 39 8.32 6.20 9.30
C ARG A 39 9.01 7.36 8.55
N GLY A 40 8.53 7.72 7.38
CA GLY A 40 8.97 8.91 6.62
C GLY A 40 7.85 9.95 6.46
N PHE A 41 6.67 9.65 6.98
CA PHE A 41 5.52 10.53 6.98
C PHE A 41 5.51 11.32 8.29
N THR A 42 6.00 12.56 8.24
CA THR A 42 5.74 13.56 9.27
C THR A 42 4.63 14.45 8.73
N PRO A 43 3.35 14.20 9.10
CA PRO A 43 2.29 15.10 8.69
C PRO A 43 2.56 16.46 9.34
N ASP A 44 2.67 17.48 8.52
CA ASP A 44 2.50 18.84 9.01
C ASP A 44 1.12 18.91 9.69
N SER A 45 0.99 19.69 10.76
CA SER A 45 -0.23 19.75 11.59
C SER A 45 -1.52 20.02 10.80
N THR A 46 -1.41 20.56 9.59
CA THR A 46 -2.49 20.76 8.62
C THR A 46 -2.85 19.52 7.81
N GLU A 47 -1.89 18.64 7.49
CA GLU A 47 -2.13 17.43 6.69
C GLU A 47 -2.86 16.33 7.47
N GLN A 48 -2.73 16.27 8.79
CA GLN A 48 -3.44 15.30 9.64
C GLN A 48 -4.97 15.38 9.51
N PHE A 49 -5.53 16.53 9.16
CA PHE A 49 -6.97 16.72 9.00
C PHE A 49 -7.49 16.38 7.60
N GLU A 50 -6.60 16.14 6.65
CA GLU A 50 -6.95 15.89 5.24
C GLU A 50 -7.11 14.40 4.92
N TYR A 51 -6.46 13.51 5.69
CA TYR A 51 -6.47 12.07 5.46
C TYR A 51 -7.18 11.32 6.60
N GLU A 52 -8.06 10.41 6.22
CA GLU A 52 -8.68 9.42 7.10
C GLU A 52 -8.25 8.02 6.68
N PHE A 53 -8.09 7.13 7.67
CA PHE A 53 -7.68 5.76 7.44
C PHE A 53 -8.78 4.80 7.87
N MET A 54 -9.17 3.88 6.98
CA MET A 54 -10.16 2.85 7.24
C MET A 54 -9.49 1.48 7.15
N GLN A 55 -9.67 0.63 8.17
CA GLN A 55 -9.15 -0.73 8.16
C GLN A 55 -10.08 -1.68 7.39
N ALA A 56 -9.50 -2.63 6.69
CA ALA A 56 -10.21 -3.70 6.00
C ALA A 56 -9.39 -5.00 5.99
N GLU A 57 -10.09 -6.13 5.86
CA GLU A 57 -9.49 -7.44 5.72
C GLU A 57 -9.45 -7.86 4.25
N VAL A 58 -8.41 -8.55 3.88
CA VAL A 58 -8.27 -9.15 2.55
C VAL A 58 -9.01 -10.47 2.52
N VAL A 59 -10.01 -10.58 1.65
CA VAL A 59 -10.82 -11.80 1.49
C VAL A 59 -10.44 -12.60 0.24
N SER A 60 -9.73 -11.97 -0.71
CA SER A 60 -9.16 -12.66 -1.87
C SER A 60 -7.90 -11.92 -2.33
N ASN A 61 -6.88 -12.67 -2.70
CA ASN A 61 -5.60 -12.14 -3.14
C ASN A 61 -4.99 -13.02 -4.23
N SER A 62 -4.47 -12.40 -5.30
CA SER A 62 -3.68 -13.09 -6.32
C SER A 62 -2.31 -12.43 -6.46
N VAL A 63 -1.25 -13.23 -6.58
CA VAL A 63 0.14 -12.77 -6.72
C VAL A 63 0.89 -13.46 -7.86
N SER A 64 0.28 -14.48 -8.47
CA SER A 64 0.93 -15.34 -9.49
C SER A 64 0.40 -15.12 -10.91
N SER A 65 -0.57 -14.22 -11.09
CA SER A 65 -1.14 -13.89 -12.39
C SER A 65 -0.41 -12.73 -13.05
N LEU A 66 -0.55 -12.59 -14.37
CA LEU A 66 -0.10 -11.39 -15.10
C LEU A 66 -0.92 -10.15 -14.71
N SER A 67 -2.17 -10.33 -14.29
CA SER A 67 -3.03 -9.27 -13.78
C SER A 67 -3.57 -9.70 -12.43
N ASN A 68 -2.95 -9.21 -11.36
CA ASN A 68 -3.35 -9.51 -10.00
C ASN A 68 -4.38 -8.51 -9.49
N TYR A 69 -5.26 -8.99 -8.60
CA TYR A 69 -6.25 -8.18 -7.90
C TYR A 69 -6.37 -8.65 -6.45
N ILE A 70 -6.79 -7.73 -5.59
CA ILE A 70 -7.04 -8.00 -4.17
C ILE A 70 -8.47 -7.57 -3.88
N THR A 71 -9.24 -8.40 -3.16
CA THR A 71 -10.60 -8.07 -2.72
C THR A 71 -10.60 -7.89 -1.20
N ILE A 72 -11.29 -6.85 -0.74
CA ILE A 72 -11.46 -6.53 0.69
C ILE A 72 -12.92 -6.57 1.11
N ASN A 73 -13.17 -6.82 2.40
CA ASN A 73 -14.50 -6.93 3.03
C ASN A 73 -15.13 -5.56 3.40
N LYS A 74 -14.78 -4.51 2.67
CA LYS A 74 -15.30 -3.15 2.83
C LYS A 74 -15.74 -2.59 1.49
N GLY A 75 -16.84 -1.82 1.48
CA GLY A 75 -17.43 -1.29 0.26
C GLY A 75 -18.02 0.11 0.43
N LYS A 76 -18.97 0.46 -0.42
CA LYS A 76 -19.65 1.77 -0.40
C LYS A 76 -20.33 2.05 0.94
N ALA A 77 -20.92 1.02 1.56
CA ALA A 77 -21.59 1.15 2.85
C ALA A 77 -20.62 1.57 3.97
N ASP A 78 -19.33 1.28 3.80
CA ASP A 78 -18.24 1.66 4.73
C ASP A 78 -17.56 2.97 4.34
N GLY A 79 -17.99 3.63 3.26
CA GLY A 79 -17.38 4.86 2.76
C GLY A 79 -16.23 4.66 1.77
N ILE A 80 -16.01 3.43 1.27
CA ILE A 80 -15.00 3.15 0.24
C ILE A 80 -15.47 3.68 -1.12
N ALA A 81 -14.56 4.33 -1.82
CA ALA A 81 -14.76 4.84 -3.18
C ALA A 81 -13.59 4.43 -4.10
N PRO A 82 -13.80 4.39 -5.43
CA PRO A 82 -12.71 4.25 -6.38
C PRO A 82 -11.64 5.33 -6.19
N ASP A 83 -10.42 5.03 -6.61
CA ASP A 83 -9.24 5.91 -6.53
C ASP A 83 -8.75 6.24 -5.11
N MET A 84 -9.26 5.55 -4.08
CA MET A 84 -8.66 5.61 -2.75
C MET A 84 -7.37 4.79 -2.70
N GLY A 85 -6.34 5.32 -2.06
CA GLY A 85 -5.07 4.62 -1.83
C GLY A 85 -5.22 3.49 -0.81
N VAL A 86 -4.44 2.43 -0.98
CA VAL A 86 -4.43 1.29 -0.07
C VAL A 86 -3.01 0.99 0.37
N VAL A 87 -2.82 0.84 1.67
CA VAL A 87 -1.52 0.56 2.30
C VAL A 87 -1.63 -0.62 3.25
N SER A 88 -0.52 -1.32 3.41
CA SER A 88 -0.32 -2.28 4.49
C SER A 88 0.44 -1.62 5.64
N SER A 89 0.67 -2.36 6.69
CA SER A 89 1.56 -1.97 7.78
C SER A 89 3.01 -1.72 7.35
N LYS A 90 3.43 -2.23 6.20
CA LYS A 90 4.82 -2.14 5.71
C LYS A 90 4.99 -1.14 4.57
N GLY A 91 3.92 -0.84 3.82
CA GLY A 91 4.00 0.08 2.69
C GLY A 91 2.80 0.06 1.76
N VAL A 92 2.96 0.64 0.59
CA VAL A 92 1.92 0.75 -0.43
C VAL A 92 1.46 -0.64 -0.90
N VAL A 93 0.14 -0.81 -1.05
CA VAL A 93 -0.50 -2.02 -1.61
C VAL A 93 -1.03 -1.74 -3.02
N GLY A 94 -1.80 -0.68 -3.21
CA GLY A 94 -2.44 -0.39 -4.48
C GLY A 94 -3.48 0.72 -4.39
N ILE A 95 -4.45 0.71 -5.32
CA ILE A 95 -5.52 1.69 -5.43
C ILE A 95 -6.85 0.95 -5.57
N VAL A 96 -7.90 1.45 -4.92
CA VAL A 96 -9.26 0.93 -5.07
C VAL A 96 -9.73 1.14 -6.51
N SER A 97 -10.12 0.07 -7.19
CA SER A 97 -10.54 0.08 -8.60
C SER A 97 -12.06 -0.03 -8.76
N VAL A 98 -12.66 -1.04 -8.14
CA VAL A 98 -14.09 -1.32 -8.23
C VAL A 98 -14.68 -1.46 -6.85
N VAL A 99 -15.88 -0.92 -6.63
CA VAL A 99 -16.53 -0.94 -5.33
C VAL A 99 -17.98 -1.39 -5.48
N SER A 100 -18.40 -2.38 -4.69
CA SER A 100 -19.77 -2.76 -4.44
C SER A 100 -20.24 -2.29 -3.07
N ASP A 101 -21.43 -2.66 -2.64
CA ASP A 101 -21.94 -2.20 -1.34
C ASP A 101 -21.10 -2.67 -0.15
N HIS A 102 -20.58 -3.92 -0.19
CA HIS A 102 -19.86 -4.54 0.93
C HIS A 102 -18.44 -5.00 0.60
N TYR A 103 -18.01 -4.89 -0.66
CA TYR A 103 -16.69 -5.32 -1.10
C TYR A 103 -16.06 -4.28 -2.01
N ALA A 104 -14.74 -4.24 -2.03
CA ALA A 104 -13.99 -3.47 -3.01
C ALA A 104 -12.86 -4.32 -3.60
N VAL A 105 -12.53 -4.04 -4.86
CA VAL A 105 -11.39 -4.63 -5.57
C VAL A 105 -10.29 -3.59 -5.68
N ILE A 106 -9.11 -3.97 -5.29
CA ILE A 106 -7.89 -3.17 -5.34
C ILE A 106 -7.09 -3.59 -6.57
N LEU A 107 -6.60 -2.60 -7.33
CA LEU A 107 -5.53 -2.74 -8.31
C LEU A 107 -4.19 -2.64 -7.57
N PRO A 108 -3.49 -3.76 -7.31
CA PRO A 108 -2.27 -3.74 -6.52
C PRO A 108 -1.06 -3.27 -7.34
N VAL A 109 0.04 -2.94 -6.64
CA VAL A 109 1.34 -2.71 -7.26
C VAL A 109 1.74 -3.85 -8.20
N LEU A 110 1.34 -5.10 -7.88
CA LEU A 110 1.58 -6.30 -8.68
C LEU A 110 0.62 -6.43 -9.90
N ASN A 111 0.34 -5.31 -10.54
CA ASN A 111 -0.44 -5.30 -11.78
C ASN A 111 0.25 -4.36 -12.79
N PRO A 112 0.46 -4.79 -14.05
CA PRO A 112 1.14 -3.97 -15.06
C PRO A 112 0.42 -2.64 -15.41
N LYS A 113 -0.85 -2.52 -15.05
CA LYS A 113 -1.64 -1.27 -15.22
C LYS A 113 -1.40 -0.27 -14.11
N PHE A 114 -0.85 -0.71 -12.96
CA PHE A 114 -0.58 0.16 -11.82
C PHE A 114 0.60 1.07 -12.12
N ARG A 115 0.46 2.35 -11.78
CA ARG A 115 1.50 3.37 -11.86
C ARG A 115 1.46 4.21 -10.58
N LEU A 116 2.63 4.49 -10.03
CA LEU A 116 2.75 5.30 -8.82
C LEU A 116 3.96 6.23 -8.93
N SER A 117 3.74 7.53 -8.70
CA SER A 117 4.84 8.48 -8.61
C SER A 117 5.58 8.29 -7.28
N CYS A 118 6.86 7.96 -7.37
CA CYS A 118 7.73 7.69 -6.24
C CYS A 118 8.99 8.54 -6.29
N LYS A 119 9.66 8.67 -5.14
CA LYS A 119 10.97 9.30 -5.03
C LYS A 119 11.90 8.47 -4.15
N VAL A 120 13.20 8.61 -4.38
CA VAL A 120 14.22 8.15 -3.44
C VAL A 120 14.25 9.14 -2.29
N LEU A 121 14.16 8.68 -1.04
CA LEU A 121 13.98 9.54 0.14
C LEU A 121 15.08 10.62 0.28
N ARG A 122 16.32 10.31 -0.13
CA ARG A 122 17.46 11.25 -0.11
C ARG A 122 17.46 12.26 -1.25
N SER A 123 16.64 12.03 -2.25
CA SER A 123 16.62 12.80 -3.50
C SER A 123 15.20 13.34 -3.72
N ASN A 124 15.11 14.57 -4.19
CA ASN A 124 13.81 15.13 -4.59
C ASN A 124 13.44 14.78 -6.04
N ASN A 125 14.12 13.83 -6.66
CA ASN A 125 13.83 13.39 -8.01
C ASN A 125 12.78 12.27 -8.01
N PHE A 126 11.84 12.37 -8.92
CA PHE A 126 10.67 11.49 -9.03
C PHE A 126 10.85 10.52 -10.18
N GLY A 127 10.26 9.35 -10.03
CA GLY A 127 10.14 8.34 -11.04
C GLY A 127 8.77 7.66 -10.98
N SER A 128 8.48 6.82 -11.95
CA SER A 128 7.25 6.04 -12.05
C SER A 128 7.50 4.60 -11.62
N LEU A 129 6.84 4.14 -10.56
CA LEU A 129 6.88 2.75 -10.12
C LEU A 129 5.96 1.91 -11.00
N THR A 130 6.50 0.81 -11.52
CA THR A 130 5.80 -0.14 -12.39
C THR A 130 6.14 -1.57 -11.99
N TRP A 131 5.27 -2.52 -12.31
CA TRP A 131 5.54 -3.94 -12.13
C TRP A 131 5.67 -4.64 -13.49
N ASN A 132 6.73 -5.44 -13.64
CA ASN A 132 7.06 -6.10 -14.92
C ASN A 132 6.40 -7.49 -15.09
N GLY A 133 5.54 -7.92 -14.16
CA GLY A 133 4.81 -9.18 -14.23
C GLY A 133 5.60 -10.43 -13.85
N ARG A 134 6.77 -10.30 -13.21
CA ARG A 134 7.66 -11.44 -12.92
C ARG A 134 7.73 -11.80 -11.43
N ASP A 135 8.48 -11.05 -10.64
CA ASP A 135 8.68 -11.33 -9.21
C ASP A 135 7.70 -10.49 -8.38
N PRO A 136 6.85 -11.10 -7.52
CA PRO A 136 5.92 -10.36 -6.67
C PRO A 136 6.59 -9.54 -5.55
N ARG A 137 7.89 -9.68 -5.37
CA ARG A 137 8.67 -8.90 -4.40
C ARG A 137 9.38 -7.70 -5.00
N MET A 138 9.40 -7.60 -6.33
CA MET A 138 10.20 -6.61 -7.06
C MET A 138 9.32 -5.73 -7.94
N ALA A 139 9.64 -4.46 -8.00
CA ALA A 139 9.07 -3.52 -8.95
C ALA A 139 10.18 -2.70 -9.61
N ASP A 140 9.86 -2.00 -10.67
CA ASP A 140 10.79 -1.13 -11.39
C ASP A 140 10.41 0.34 -11.13
N LEU A 141 11.38 1.16 -10.72
CA LEU A 141 11.25 2.61 -10.64
C LEU A 141 11.94 3.20 -11.88
N GLU A 142 11.12 3.67 -12.80
CA GLU A 142 11.52 4.15 -14.13
C GLU A 142 11.58 5.68 -14.18
N GLU A 143 12.13 6.22 -15.25
CA GLU A 143 12.15 7.66 -15.56
C GLU A 143 12.93 8.53 -14.57
N LEU A 144 13.89 7.95 -13.84
CA LEU A 144 14.74 8.72 -12.95
C LEU A 144 15.85 9.44 -13.74
N PRO A 145 16.00 10.77 -13.60
CA PRO A 145 17.08 11.50 -14.28
C PRO A 145 18.47 10.99 -13.90
N ARG A 146 19.42 10.98 -14.83
CA ARG A 146 20.78 10.44 -14.60
C ARG A 146 21.62 11.15 -13.54
N HIS A 147 21.27 12.36 -13.18
CA HIS A 147 21.98 13.09 -12.12
C HIS A 147 21.55 12.67 -10.70
N VAL A 148 20.56 11.77 -10.58
CA VAL A 148 20.08 11.28 -9.28
C VAL A 148 21.17 10.46 -8.61
N VAL A 149 21.50 10.84 -7.38
CA VAL A 149 22.40 10.08 -6.54
C VAL A 149 21.58 9.11 -5.69
N PHE A 150 21.91 7.85 -5.80
CA PHE A 150 21.26 6.76 -5.04
C PHE A 150 22.28 5.71 -4.64
N GLN A 151 21.95 4.94 -3.62
CA GLN A 151 22.70 3.77 -3.16
C GLN A 151 21.78 2.58 -3.00
N LYS A 152 22.34 1.37 -3.13
CA LYS A 152 21.62 0.14 -2.76
C LYS A 152 21.19 0.21 -1.30
N GLY A 153 19.92 -0.09 -1.02
CA GLY A 153 19.33 0.01 0.31
C GLY A 153 18.62 1.35 0.59
N ASP A 154 18.75 2.36 -0.28
CA ASP A 154 18.02 3.61 -0.11
C ASP A 154 16.52 3.38 -0.18
N THR A 155 15.78 4.07 0.69
CA THR A 155 14.33 3.95 0.78
C THR A 155 13.64 4.69 -0.36
N VAL A 156 12.67 4.02 -0.97
CA VAL A 156 11.74 4.57 -1.96
C VAL A 156 10.41 4.83 -1.29
N VAL A 157 9.87 6.04 -1.47
CA VAL A 157 8.61 6.49 -0.88
C VAL A 157 7.70 7.12 -1.94
N THR A 158 6.41 7.28 -1.62
CA THR A 158 5.49 8.05 -2.45
C THR A 158 5.95 9.50 -2.56
N SER A 159 5.78 10.08 -3.73
CA SER A 159 6.25 11.45 -4.01
C SER A 159 5.36 12.55 -3.45
N GLY A 160 4.06 12.25 -3.26
CA GLY A 160 3.02 13.23 -2.99
C GLY A 160 2.42 13.90 -4.23
N TYR A 161 2.96 13.63 -5.43
CA TYR A 161 2.37 14.08 -6.71
C TYR A 161 1.18 13.19 -7.11
N SER A 162 0.25 13.03 -6.20
CA SER A 162 -0.96 12.24 -6.43
C SER A 162 -1.99 12.68 -5.40
N ALA A 163 -3.21 12.90 -5.84
CA ALA A 163 -4.35 13.09 -4.93
C ALA A 163 -4.66 11.84 -4.09
N ILE A 164 -4.02 10.69 -4.39
CA ILE A 164 -4.31 9.39 -3.82
C ILE A 164 -3.46 9.10 -2.59
N PHE A 165 -2.15 9.36 -2.67
CA PHE A 165 -1.21 9.07 -1.59
C PHE A 165 -0.52 10.34 -1.11
N PRO A 166 -0.47 10.58 0.21
CA PRO A 166 0.42 11.60 0.75
C PRO A 166 1.89 11.28 0.46
N SER A 167 2.76 12.27 0.52
CA SER A 167 4.20 12.08 0.38
C SER A 167 4.77 11.28 1.54
N GLY A 168 5.77 10.44 1.29
CA GLY A 168 6.56 9.78 2.34
C GLY A 168 6.10 8.39 2.75
N ILE A 169 5.02 7.85 2.16
CA ILE A 169 4.63 6.45 2.44
C ILE A 169 5.67 5.51 1.82
N ARG A 170 6.12 4.56 2.61
CA ARG A 170 7.13 3.58 2.17
C ARG A 170 6.60 2.72 1.03
N VAL A 171 7.44 2.53 0.01
CA VAL A 171 7.20 1.64 -1.14
C VAL A 171 8.14 0.45 -1.09
N GLY A 172 9.42 0.70 -0.83
CA GLY A 172 10.43 -0.33 -0.80
C GLY A 172 11.84 0.23 -0.63
N THR A 173 12.82 -0.55 -1.04
CA THR A 173 14.24 -0.18 -1.03
C THR A 173 14.91 -0.50 -2.35
N ILE A 174 15.88 0.28 -2.76
CA ILE A 174 16.65 0.05 -3.98
C ILE A 174 17.47 -1.23 -3.84
N ALA A 175 17.22 -2.22 -4.69
CA ALA A 175 17.96 -3.49 -4.74
C ALA A 175 19.12 -3.43 -5.75
N ALA A 176 18.88 -2.87 -6.92
CA ALA A 176 19.85 -2.75 -8.00
C ALA A 176 19.45 -1.63 -8.99
N HIS A 177 20.34 -1.32 -9.92
CA HIS A 177 20.00 -0.50 -11.07
C HIS A 177 20.12 -1.33 -12.36
N LYS A 178 19.19 -1.10 -13.29
CA LYS A 178 19.23 -1.70 -14.62
C LYS A 178 19.95 -0.75 -15.57
N LYS A 179 20.93 -1.27 -16.31
CA LYS A 179 21.49 -0.54 -17.45
C LYS A 179 20.46 -0.53 -18.58
N GLN A 180 19.88 0.62 -18.87
CA GLN A 180 19.07 0.81 -20.08
C GLN A 180 19.93 1.26 -21.25
N ARG A 181 19.43 0.96 -22.47
CA ARG A 181 20.04 1.46 -23.72
C ARG A 181 19.81 2.96 -23.94
N ASP A 182 18.85 3.54 -23.23
CA ASP A 182 18.55 4.96 -23.29
C ASP A 182 19.46 5.73 -22.33
N ASP A 183 20.18 6.71 -22.88
CA ASP A 183 21.24 7.43 -22.17
C ASP A 183 20.72 8.51 -21.21
N ASN A 184 19.41 8.75 -21.10
CA ASN A 184 18.85 9.89 -20.35
C ASN A 184 18.27 9.54 -18.98
N PHE A 185 17.82 8.31 -18.75
CA PHE A 185 17.13 7.90 -17.53
C PHE A 185 17.71 6.61 -16.92
N TYR A 186 17.53 6.47 -15.59
CA TYR A 186 17.79 5.24 -14.87
C TYR A 186 16.49 4.48 -14.62
N THR A 187 16.58 3.15 -14.64
CA THR A 187 15.58 2.26 -14.05
C THR A 187 16.20 1.55 -12.86
N LEU A 188 15.58 1.68 -11.71
CA LEU A 188 16.01 1.03 -10.48
C LEU A 188 15.11 -0.14 -10.15
N GLU A 189 15.69 -1.26 -9.75
CA GLU A 189 14.95 -2.36 -9.15
C GLU A 189 14.66 -2.05 -7.69
N VAL A 190 13.39 -2.12 -7.31
CA VAL A 190 12.92 -1.84 -5.95
C VAL A 190 12.41 -3.13 -5.32
N LEU A 191 13.00 -3.51 -4.20
CA LEU A 191 12.46 -4.55 -3.33
C LEU A 191 11.28 -3.95 -2.57
N LEU A 192 10.08 -4.45 -2.85
CA LEU A 192 8.85 -3.97 -2.24
C LEU A 192 8.83 -4.22 -0.73
N ALA A 193 8.33 -3.25 0.04
CA ALA A 193 8.21 -3.36 1.49
C ALA A 193 7.01 -4.23 1.89
N THR A 194 5.92 -4.17 1.11
CA THR A 194 4.73 -4.99 1.32
C THR A 194 4.98 -6.42 0.88
N ASP A 195 4.73 -7.39 1.77
CA ASP A 195 4.65 -8.80 1.42
C ASP A 195 3.23 -9.14 0.95
N PHE A 196 3.07 -9.22 -0.36
CA PHE A 196 1.78 -9.53 -0.97
C PHE A 196 1.34 -10.98 -0.77
N THR A 197 2.26 -11.89 -0.46
CA THR A 197 1.93 -13.32 -0.29
C THR A 197 1.24 -13.60 1.04
N SER A 198 1.49 -12.78 2.05
CA SER A 198 0.93 -12.90 3.42
C SER A 198 -0.01 -11.76 3.81
N LEU A 199 -0.50 -10.99 2.84
CA LEU A 199 -1.31 -9.80 3.08
C LEU A 199 -2.71 -10.16 3.59
N GLN A 200 -3.03 -9.85 4.84
CA GLN A 200 -4.32 -10.13 5.48
C GLN A 200 -5.10 -8.85 5.81
N HIS A 201 -4.42 -7.78 6.22
CA HIS A 201 -5.02 -6.52 6.63
C HIS A 201 -4.45 -5.37 5.82
N VAL A 202 -5.33 -4.44 5.48
CA VAL A 202 -4.99 -3.22 4.75
C VAL A 202 -5.69 -2.01 5.36
N ARG A 203 -5.17 -0.83 5.05
CA ARG A 203 -5.81 0.44 5.35
C ARG A 203 -6.05 1.21 4.07
N ILE A 204 -7.24 1.75 3.97
CA ILE A 204 -7.66 2.59 2.86
C ILE A 204 -7.49 4.05 3.28
N ILE A 205 -6.85 4.82 2.44
CA ILE A 205 -6.59 6.25 2.63
C ILE A 205 -7.71 7.02 1.96
N ASN A 206 -8.47 7.77 2.74
CA ASN A 206 -9.44 8.72 2.24
C ASN A 206 -8.85 10.14 2.31
N ASN A 207 -8.50 10.70 1.16
CA ASN A 207 -8.14 12.11 1.05
C ASN A 207 -9.42 12.94 0.86
N LYS A 208 -9.78 13.74 1.85
CA LYS A 208 -11.01 14.55 1.83
C LYS A 208 -11.04 15.58 0.69
N ARG A 209 -9.88 16.03 0.21
CA ARG A 209 -9.75 17.01 -0.87
C ARG A 209 -9.50 16.39 -2.25
N GLN A 210 -9.44 15.06 -2.34
CA GLN A 210 -9.12 14.37 -3.59
C GLN A 210 -10.05 14.76 -4.75
N LYS A 211 -11.36 14.82 -4.48
CA LYS A 211 -12.35 15.17 -5.50
C LYS A 211 -12.16 16.59 -6.01
N GLU A 212 -11.99 17.54 -5.11
CA GLU A 212 -11.76 18.95 -5.46
C GLU A 212 -10.49 19.11 -6.29
N GLN A 213 -9.39 18.46 -5.91
CA GLN A 213 -8.14 18.48 -6.66
C GLN A 213 -8.32 17.92 -8.07
N ILE A 214 -8.96 16.75 -8.22
CA ILE A 214 -9.21 16.12 -9.52
C ILE A 214 -10.12 16.98 -10.41
N GLU A 215 -11.16 17.59 -9.84
CA GLU A 215 -12.08 18.48 -10.57
C GLU A 215 -11.36 19.70 -11.13
N VAL A 216 -10.54 20.36 -10.33
CA VAL A 216 -9.75 21.54 -10.76
C VAL A 216 -8.73 21.16 -11.83
N GLU A 217 -8.03 20.02 -11.69
CA GLU A 217 -7.09 19.53 -12.71
C GLU A 217 -7.78 19.18 -14.04
N GLN A 218 -8.99 18.60 -13.98
CA GLN A 218 -9.79 18.29 -15.17
C GLN A 218 -10.32 19.55 -15.84
N GLU A 219 -10.73 20.55 -15.07
CA GLU A 219 -11.19 21.83 -15.61
C GLU A 219 -10.06 22.58 -16.32
N ALA A 220 -8.87 22.59 -15.77
CA ALA A 220 -7.69 23.17 -16.41
C ALA A 220 -7.40 22.50 -17.77
N LYS A 221 -7.48 21.17 -17.86
CA LYS A 221 -7.27 20.41 -19.12
C LYS A 221 -8.37 20.62 -20.18
N ARG A 222 -9.56 21.06 -19.79
CA ARG A 222 -10.64 21.39 -20.75
C ARG A 222 -10.50 22.76 -21.37
N ASN A 223 -9.75 23.64 -20.71
CA ASN A 223 -9.55 25.02 -21.15
C ASN A 223 -8.30 25.19 -22.02
N ASP A 224 -7.52 24.13 -22.24
CA ASP A 224 -6.41 24.03 -23.20
C ASP A 224 -6.87 23.40 -24.53
#